data_334e69d26b274ed1c65360db6cc10763
#
_entry.id   334e69d26b274ed1c65360db6cc10763
#
_cell.length_a   1.000
_cell.length_b   1.000
_cell.length_c   1.000
_cell.angle_alpha   90.00
_cell.angle_beta   90.00
_cell.angle_gamma   90.00
#
_symmetry.space_group_name_H-M   'P 1'
#
loop_
_entity.id
_entity.type
_entity.pdbx_description
1 polymer ?
#
loop_
_entity_poly.entity_id
_entity_poly.type
_entity_poly.pdbx_seq_one_letter_code
_entity_poly.pdbx_strand_id
1 'polypeptide(L)'
;MNELPEILQDRDSVVLGDAYYLEDMPNDLYHNCPGLSSSTARRFAQSQEHALHEEMLESAALRFGTAAHALIVEGEDAFNKEIACINGSMYTKANKELKEDYEKRGYTVISKADRDTIFEMREALIPEGDKLLHPNEDEFPGVFGKPYERALFWYEKDLLLKVKADVLRYPLDPTFDSNSIILVDYKTTSDCSVYG
;
A
#
# COMPACT_ATOMS: atom_id res chain seq x y z
N MET A 1 6.13 28.11 -2.86
CA MET A 1 5.97 26.63 -2.77
C MET A 1 7.05 26.15 -1.81
N ASN A 2 6.70 25.44 -0.76
CA ASN A 2 7.70 24.89 0.15
C ASN A 2 8.42 23.73 -0.57
N GLU A 3 9.72 23.61 -0.38
CA GLU A 3 10.53 22.55 -0.99
C GLU A 3 10.27 21.20 -0.30
N LEU A 4 10.41 20.10 -1.07
CA LEU A 4 10.38 18.75 -0.49
C LEU A 4 11.52 18.60 0.54
N PRO A 5 11.31 17.78 1.59
CA PRO A 5 12.39 17.40 2.50
C PRO A 5 13.63 16.89 1.75
N GLU A 6 14.82 17.18 2.24
CA GLU A 6 16.10 16.83 1.61
C GLU A 6 16.18 15.35 1.19
N ILE A 7 15.66 14.44 2.03
CA ILE A 7 15.61 12.99 1.76
C ILE A 7 14.81 12.61 0.51
N LEU A 8 13.98 13.52 -0.01
CA LEU A 8 13.11 13.30 -1.18
C LEU A 8 13.55 14.13 -2.40
N GLN A 9 14.49 15.06 -2.26
CA GLN A 9 14.91 15.99 -3.33
C GLN A 9 15.64 15.28 -4.46
N ASP A 10 16.38 14.20 -4.18
CA ASP A 10 17.14 13.42 -5.16
C ASP A 10 16.28 12.42 -5.95
N ARG A 11 14.96 12.39 -5.73
CA ARG A 11 14.07 11.48 -6.43
C ARG A 11 13.35 12.16 -7.58
N ASP A 12 13.14 11.38 -8.63
CA ASP A 12 12.29 11.81 -9.74
C ASP A 12 10.88 12.11 -9.21
N SER A 13 10.52 13.36 -9.23
CA SER A 13 9.21 13.83 -8.78
C SER A 13 8.54 14.65 -9.88
N VAL A 14 7.24 14.43 -10.04
CA VAL A 14 6.40 15.26 -10.90
C VAL A 14 5.59 16.20 -10.02
N VAL A 15 5.66 17.49 -10.32
CA VAL A 15 4.87 18.51 -9.61
C VAL A 15 3.56 18.71 -10.35
N LEU A 16 2.45 18.52 -9.66
CA LEU A 16 1.10 18.78 -10.16
C LEU A 16 0.37 19.71 -9.19
N GLY A 17 0.16 20.96 -9.60
CA GLY A 17 -0.37 21.98 -8.71
C GLY A 17 0.56 22.20 -7.52
N ASP A 18 0.05 21.96 -6.32
CA ASP A 18 0.78 22.10 -5.06
C ASP A 18 1.29 20.75 -4.48
N ALA A 19 1.14 19.66 -5.23
CA ALA A 19 1.53 18.33 -4.78
C ALA A 19 2.75 17.80 -5.55
N TYR A 20 3.58 17.03 -4.85
CA TYR A 20 4.70 16.28 -5.41
C TYR A 20 4.32 14.81 -5.50
N TYR A 21 4.53 14.21 -6.67
CA TYR A 21 4.30 12.79 -6.94
C TYR A 21 5.63 12.08 -7.08
N LEU A 22 5.81 11.01 -6.32
CA LEU A 22 7.00 10.17 -6.39
C LEU A 22 6.56 8.75 -6.76
N GLU A 23 7.19 8.23 -7.81
CA GLU A 23 7.01 6.85 -8.25
C GLU A 23 7.96 5.91 -7.51
N ASP A 24 7.59 4.63 -7.45
CA ASP A 24 8.43 3.55 -6.91
C ASP A 24 9.08 3.88 -5.55
N MET A 25 8.34 4.56 -4.67
CA MET A 25 8.83 4.90 -3.34
C MET A 25 8.78 3.68 -2.42
N PRO A 26 9.92 3.15 -1.95
CA PRO A 26 9.95 2.04 -1.01
C PRO A 26 9.14 2.31 0.25
N ASN A 27 8.46 1.29 0.78
CA ASN A 27 7.61 1.44 1.95
C ASN A 27 8.37 1.92 3.19
N ASP A 28 9.56 1.38 3.42
CA ASP A 28 10.43 1.80 4.51
C ASP A 28 10.80 3.29 4.43
N LEU A 29 11.14 3.77 3.24
CA LEU A 29 11.43 5.18 3.03
C LEU A 29 10.17 6.03 3.21
N TYR A 30 9.03 5.62 2.65
CA TYR A 30 7.76 6.34 2.82
C TYR A 30 7.38 6.47 4.31
N HIS A 31 7.51 5.41 5.09
CA HIS A 31 7.18 5.45 6.51
C HIS A 31 8.15 6.32 7.31
N ASN A 32 9.43 6.30 6.99
CA ASN A 32 10.46 7.04 7.71
C ASN A 32 10.62 8.50 7.27
N CYS A 33 10.09 8.89 6.09
CA CYS A 33 10.18 10.29 5.66
C CYS A 33 9.22 11.20 6.44
N PRO A 34 9.56 12.49 6.59
CA PRO A 34 8.67 13.48 7.17
C PRO A 34 7.32 13.53 6.48
N GLY A 35 6.32 13.99 7.21
CA GLY A 35 4.96 14.18 6.72
C GLY A 35 3.92 13.40 7.51
N LEU A 36 2.76 14.01 7.67
CA LEU A 36 1.64 13.45 8.40
C LEU A 36 0.77 12.61 7.47
N SER A 37 0.70 11.31 7.73
CA SER A 37 -0.24 10.40 7.05
C SER A 37 -1.56 10.29 7.80
N SER A 38 -2.61 9.77 7.15
CA SER A 38 -3.93 9.55 7.78
C SER A 38 -3.86 8.61 8.98
N SER A 39 -3.01 7.58 8.94
CA SER A 39 -2.79 6.66 10.06
C SER A 39 -2.09 7.36 11.24
N THR A 40 -1.08 8.17 10.95
CA THR A 40 -0.39 8.97 11.97
C THR A 40 -1.33 10.01 12.57
N ALA A 41 -2.13 10.70 11.74
CA ALA A 41 -3.12 11.66 12.22
C ALA A 41 -4.15 11.03 13.17
N ARG A 42 -4.65 9.82 12.84
CA ARG A 42 -5.58 9.09 13.72
C ARG A 42 -4.94 8.71 15.06
N ARG A 43 -3.68 8.28 15.07
CA ARG A 43 -2.94 7.99 16.31
C ARG A 43 -2.75 9.24 17.16
N PHE A 44 -2.39 10.36 16.54
CA PHE A 44 -2.31 11.66 17.24
C PHE A 44 -3.63 12.11 17.86
N ALA A 45 -4.75 11.85 17.17
CA ALA A 45 -6.08 12.16 17.70
C ALA A 45 -6.45 11.31 18.93
N GLN A 46 -5.89 10.11 19.06
CA GLN A 46 -6.07 9.24 20.24
C GLN A 46 -5.13 9.63 21.38
N SER A 47 -3.83 9.75 21.08
CA SER A 47 -2.81 10.15 22.05
C SER A 47 -1.54 10.55 21.31
N GLN A 48 -0.98 11.69 21.68
CA GLN A 48 0.32 12.15 21.16
C GLN A 48 1.45 11.16 21.49
N GLU A 49 1.43 10.60 22.70
CA GLU A 49 2.43 9.64 23.15
C GLU A 49 2.36 8.34 22.34
N HIS A 50 1.17 7.80 22.10
CA HIS A 50 0.99 6.64 21.20
C HIS A 50 1.47 6.90 19.78
N ALA A 51 1.20 8.10 19.24
CA ALA A 51 1.60 8.45 17.89
C ALA A 51 3.12 8.49 17.71
N LEU A 52 3.86 8.84 18.78
CA LEU A 52 5.32 9.01 18.74
C LEU A 52 6.08 7.74 19.10
N HIS A 53 5.51 6.85 19.92
CA HIS A 53 6.23 5.75 20.55
C HIS A 53 5.65 4.36 20.28
N GLU A 54 4.48 4.27 19.64
CA GLU A 54 3.87 2.97 19.37
C GLU A 54 4.59 2.28 18.20
N GLU A 55 5.36 1.26 18.51
CA GLU A 55 5.81 0.30 17.51
C GLU A 55 4.60 -0.45 16.97
N MET A 56 4.42 -0.47 15.65
CA MET A 56 3.39 -1.29 15.03
C MET A 56 3.75 -2.76 15.22
N LEU A 57 3.10 -3.40 16.18
CA LEU A 57 3.25 -4.84 16.36
C LEU A 57 2.72 -5.56 15.13
N GLU A 58 3.56 -6.37 14.55
CA GLU A 58 3.21 -7.19 13.41
C GLU A 58 2.17 -8.25 13.81
N SER A 59 0.94 -8.06 13.37
CA SER A 59 -0.17 -8.99 13.62
C SER A 59 -0.35 -9.97 12.45
N ALA A 60 -1.03 -11.10 12.71
CA ALA A 60 -1.42 -12.02 11.64
C ALA A 60 -2.29 -11.34 10.58
N ALA A 61 -3.19 -10.45 11.01
CA ALA A 61 -4.04 -9.67 10.11
C ALA A 61 -3.21 -8.71 9.23
N LEU A 62 -2.18 -8.08 9.79
CA LEU A 62 -1.29 -7.20 9.03
C LEU A 62 -0.51 -8.00 7.97
N ARG A 63 0.07 -9.16 8.34
CA ARG A 63 0.76 -10.04 7.37
C ARG A 63 -0.17 -10.53 6.26
N PHE A 64 -1.40 -10.91 6.62
CA PHE A 64 -2.42 -11.29 5.64
C PHE A 64 -2.72 -10.14 4.68
N GLY A 65 -2.94 -8.92 5.21
CA GLY A 65 -3.18 -7.71 4.41
C GLY A 65 -2.03 -7.39 3.47
N THR A 66 -0.79 -7.45 3.96
CA THR A 66 0.41 -7.24 3.15
C THR A 66 0.51 -8.27 2.02
N ALA A 67 0.28 -9.55 2.30
CA ALA A 67 0.33 -10.60 1.28
C ALA A 67 -0.80 -10.47 0.25
N ALA A 68 -2.01 -10.11 0.69
CA ALA A 68 -3.13 -9.87 -0.20
C ALA A 68 -2.87 -8.66 -1.11
N HIS A 69 -2.33 -7.57 -0.57
CA HIS A 69 -1.93 -6.40 -1.35
C HIS A 69 -0.88 -6.76 -2.41
N ALA A 70 0.19 -7.45 -2.02
CA ALA A 70 1.24 -7.87 -2.94
C ALA A 70 0.70 -8.71 -4.11
N LEU A 71 -0.26 -9.64 -3.87
CA LEU A 71 -0.82 -10.45 -4.95
C LEU A 71 -1.84 -9.69 -5.81
N ILE A 72 -2.74 -8.93 -5.18
CA ILE A 72 -3.93 -8.37 -5.83
C ILE A 72 -3.62 -7.04 -6.50
N VAL A 73 -2.80 -6.19 -5.88
CA VAL A 73 -2.46 -4.87 -6.41
C VAL A 73 -1.19 -4.92 -7.26
N GLU A 74 -0.12 -5.56 -6.75
CA GLU A 74 1.19 -5.55 -7.40
C GLU A 74 1.42 -6.74 -8.33
N GLY A 75 0.68 -7.83 -8.14
CA GLY A 75 0.70 -9.01 -8.98
C GLY A 75 1.55 -10.17 -8.44
N GLU A 76 1.55 -11.27 -9.20
CA GLU A 76 2.12 -12.53 -8.75
C GLU A 76 3.65 -12.50 -8.61
N ASP A 77 4.33 -11.71 -9.42
CA ASP A 77 5.79 -11.56 -9.35
C ASP A 77 6.22 -10.88 -8.04
N ALA A 78 5.52 -9.83 -7.63
CA ALA A 78 5.75 -9.16 -6.36
C ALA A 78 5.45 -10.09 -5.19
N PHE A 79 4.32 -10.79 -5.24
CA PHE A 79 3.96 -11.78 -4.23
C PHE A 79 5.04 -12.84 -4.06
N ASN A 80 5.53 -13.44 -5.14
CA ASN A 80 6.56 -14.49 -5.08
C ASN A 80 7.92 -13.97 -4.57
N LYS A 81 8.20 -12.69 -4.75
CA LYS A 81 9.44 -12.04 -4.30
C LYS A 81 9.41 -11.72 -2.81
N GLU A 82 8.26 -11.38 -2.26
CA GLU A 82 8.15 -10.78 -0.92
C GLU A 82 7.48 -11.70 0.10
N ILE A 83 6.69 -12.68 -0.35
CA ILE A 83 5.88 -13.52 0.52
C ILE A 83 6.42 -14.95 0.55
N ALA A 84 6.63 -15.47 1.75
CA ALA A 84 6.95 -16.86 2.00
C ALA A 84 5.76 -17.60 2.60
N CYS A 85 5.51 -18.82 2.11
CA CYS A 85 4.39 -19.63 2.55
C CYS A 85 4.87 -20.87 3.30
N ILE A 86 4.34 -21.10 4.51
CA ILE A 86 4.63 -22.27 5.33
C ILE A 86 3.46 -23.24 5.29
N ASN A 87 3.79 -24.49 4.98
CA ASN A 87 2.84 -25.60 5.01
C ASN A 87 2.67 -26.15 6.42
N GLY A 88 1.43 -26.46 6.79
CA GLY A 88 1.08 -27.02 8.09
C GLY A 88 0.99 -25.99 9.20
N SER A 89 1.00 -26.47 10.45
CA SER A 89 0.82 -25.59 11.61
C SER A 89 2.03 -24.70 11.85
N MET A 90 1.80 -23.40 11.94
CA MET A 90 2.81 -22.38 12.25
C MET A 90 3.42 -22.54 13.66
N TYR A 91 2.82 -23.36 14.52
CA TYR A 91 3.21 -23.53 15.93
C TYR A 91 4.21 -24.67 16.16
N THR A 92 4.51 -25.51 15.16
CA THR A 92 5.53 -26.55 15.28
C THR A 92 6.92 -25.93 15.42
N LYS A 93 7.84 -26.60 16.11
CA LYS A 93 9.22 -26.11 16.29
C LYS A 93 9.89 -25.84 14.95
N ALA A 94 9.81 -26.80 14.03
CA ALA A 94 10.41 -26.68 12.69
C ALA A 94 9.87 -25.49 11.91
N ASN A 95 8.53 -25.26 11.94
CA ASN A 95 7.91 -24.16 11.21
C ASN A 95 8.18 -22.79 11.89
N LYS A 96 8.41 -22.75 13.21
CA LYS A 96 8.86 -21.53 13.88
C LYS A 96 10.28 -21.15 13.46
N GLU A 97 11.20 -22.12 13.44
CA GLU A 97 12.57 -21.91 12.96
C GLU A 97 12.60 -21.48 11.48
N LEU A 98 11.77 -22.10 10.62
CA LEU A 98 11.63 -21.73 9.23
C LEU A 98 11.03 -20.32 9.05
N LYS A 99 10.03 -19.96 9.86
CA LYS A 99 9.45 -18.61 9.87
C LYS A 99 10.53 -17.58 10.22
N GLU A 100 11.28 -17.78 11.28
CA GLU A 100 12.36 -16.89 11.69
C GLU A 100 13.44 -16.73 10.60
N ASP A 101 13.77 -17.80 9.87
CA ASP A 101 14.72 -17.72 8.76
C ASP A 101 14.19 -16.86 7.63
N TYR A 102 12.92 -17.06 7.22
CA TYR A 102 12.30 -16.23 6.19
C TYR A 102 12.19 -14.75 6.61
N GLU A 103 11.77 -14.48 7.84
CA GLU A 103 11.67 -13.11 8.37
C GLU A 103 13.03 -12.40 8.41
N LYS A 104 14.10 -13.10 8.81
CA LYS A 104 15.49 -12.58 8.74
C LYS A 104 15.94 -12.25 7.32
N ARG A 105 15.38 -12.92 6.33
CA ARG A 105 15.64 -12.66 4.91
C ARG A 105 14.71 -11.60 4.31
N GLY A 106 13.84 -10.99 5.12
CA GLY A 106 12.95 -9.92 4.73
C GLY A 106 11.61 -10.37 4.11
N TYR A 107 11.26 -11.65 4.22
CA TYR A 107 9.96 -12.13 3.73
C TYR A 107 8.85 -11.90 4.75
N THR A 108 7.70 -11.50 4.27
CA THR A 108 6.44 -11.63 5.03
C THR A 108 5.97 -13.09 4.99
N VAL A 109 5.76 -13.69 6.16
CA VAL A 109 5.47 -15.12 6.27
C VAL A 109 3.98 -15.34 6.57
N ILE A 110 3.33 -16.13 5.70
CA ILE A 110 1.93 -16.52 5.84
C ILE A 110 1.76 -18.04 5.88
N SER A 111 0.59 -18.50 6.34
CA SER A 111 0.23 -19.90 6.25
C SER A 111 -0.24 -20.29 4.85
N LYS A 112 -0.23 -21.60 4.54
CA LYS A 112 -0.82 -22.10 3.31
C LYS A 112 -2.32 -21.78 3.21
N ALA A 113 -3.05 -21.82 4.31
CA ALA A 113 -4.47 -21.49 4.32
C ALA A 113 -4.71 -20.02 3.95
N ASP A 114 -3.91 -19.09 4.53
CA ASP A 114 -3.97 -17.67 4.17
C ASP A 114 -3.67 -17.46 2.69
N ARG A 115 -2.62 -18.12 2.18
CA ARG A 115 -2.27 -18.07 0.76
C ARG A 115 -3.44 -18.51 -0.12
N ASP A 116 -4.01 -19.68 0.17
CA ASP A 116 -5.11 -20.22 -0.63
C ASP A 116 -6.32 -19.26 -0.61
N THR A 117 -6.64 -18.67 0.56
CA THR A 117 -7.69 -17.65 0.68
C THR A 117 -7.39 -16.39 -0.13
N ILE A 118 -6.14 -15.91 -0.13
CA ILE A 118 -5.74 -14.72 -0.90
C ILE A 118 -5.87 -14.96 -2.41
N PHE A 119 -5.52 -16.15 -2.88
CA PHE A 119 -5.70 -16.52 -4.28
C PHE A 119 -7.19 -16.62 -4.66
N GLU A 120 -8.05 -17.18 -3.79
CA GLU A 120 -9.50 -17.17 -3.98
C GLU A 120 -10.08 -15.75 -4.02
N MET A 121 -9.59 -14.85 -3.16
CA MET A 121 -9.98 -13.43 -3.19
C MET A 121 -9.61 -12.77 -4.51
N ARG A 122 -8.41 -13.03 -5.03
CA ARG A 122 -7.99 -12.52 -6.35
C ARG A 122 -8.91 -13.00 -7.45
N GLU A 123 -9.20 -14.31 -7.50
CA GLU A 123 -10.11 -14.87 -8.50
C GLU A 123 -11.51 -14.26 -8.44
N ALA A 124 -12.01 -13.98 -7.25
CA ALA A 124 -13.31 -13.33 -7.06
C ALA A 124 -13.32 -11.86 -7.54
N LEU A 125 -12.17 -11.18 -7.47
CA LEU A 125 -12.05 -9.78 -7.90
C LEU A 125 -11.85 -9.60 -9.41
N ILE A 126 -11.29 -10.61 -10.12
CA ILE A 126 -10.95 -10.51 -11.55
C ILE A 126 -12.09 -9.97 -12.41
N PRO A 127 -13.36 -10.40 -12.29
CA PRO A 127 -14.42 -9.95 -13.19
C PRO A 127 -14.72 -8.45 -13.11
N GLU A 128 -14.63 -7.87 -11.94
CA GLU A 128 -15.07 -6.48 -11.68
C GLU A 128 -13.97 -5.56 -11.15
N GLY A 129 -13.06 -6.13 -10.35
CA GLY A 129 -12.01 -5.38 -9.67
C GLY A 129 -10.77 -5.14 -10.52
N ASP A 130 -10.52 -5.98 -11.51
CA ASP A 130 -9.30 -5.92 -12.32
C ASP A 130 -9.16 -4.58 -13.05
N LYS A 131 -10.25 -4.07 -13.60
CA LYS A 131 -10.28 -2.75 -14.25
C LYS A 131 -10.01 -1.59 -13.30
N LEU A 132 -10.31 -1.75 -12.01
CA LEU A 132 -10.06 -0.72 -11.00
C LEU A 132 -8.62 -0.74 -10.53
N LEU A 133 -8.06 -1.95 -10.31
CA LEU A 133 -6.74 -2.16 -9.74
C LEU A 133 -5.63 -2.21 -10.80
N HIS A 134 -5.96 -2.66 -12.01
CA HIS A 134 -5.03 -2.78 -13.13
C HIS A 134 -5.57 -2.04 -14.36
N PRO A 135 -5.64 -0.70 -14.32
CA PRO A 135 -6.04 0.10 -15.47
C PRO A 135 -5.04 -0.12 -16.63
N ASN A 136 -5.56 -0.17 -17.87
CA ASN A 136 -4.72 -0.30 -19.05
C ASN A 136 -3.77 0.90 -19.19
N GLU A 137 -2.58 0.69 -19.75
CA GLU A 137 -1.61 1.76 -20.01
C GLU A 137 -2.20 2.87 -20.92
N ASP A 138 -3.13 2.53 -21.81
CA ASP A 138 -3.83 3.49 -22.66
C ASP A 138 -4.76 4.44 -21.88
N GLU A 139 -5.18 4.04 -20.69
CA GLU A 139 -6.02 4.84 -19.78
C GLU A 139 -5.20 5.86 -18.97
N PHE A 140 -3.87 5.74 -18.99
CA PHE A 140 -2.92 6.62 -18.33
C PHE A 140 -1.82 7.05 -19.31
N PRO A 141 -2.13 7.97 -20.24
CA PRO A 141 -1.13 8.43 -21.16
C PRO A 141 0.01 9.17 -20.44
N GLY A 142 1.10 8.49 -20.27
CA GLY A 142 2.45 9.01 -20.22
C GLY A 142 2.93 9.91 -19.09
N VAL A 143 2.05 10.51 -18.29
CA VAL A 143 2.48 11.47 -17.26
C VAL A 143 2.81 10.80 -15.93
N PHE A 144 2.33 9.59 -15.70
CA PHE A 144 2.35 8.96 -14.39
C PHE A 144 2.95 7.54 -14.32
N GLY A 145 3.68 7.07 -15.32
CA GLY A 145 4.29 5.73 -15.28
C GLY A 145 3.30 4.63 -14.84
N LYS A 146 3.71 3.78 -13.91
CA LYS A 146 2.82 2.74 -13.36
C LYS A 146 1.74 3.35 -12.47
N PRO A 147 0.47 2.91 -12.54
CA PRO A 147 -0.65 3.53 -11.82
C PRO A 147 -0.71 3.21 -10.32
N TYR A 148 0.15 2.36 -9.80
CA TYR A 148 0.11 1.86 -8.43
C TYR A 148 1.33 2.28 -7.61
N GLU A 149 1.19 2.20 -6.27
CA GLU A 149 2.25 2.46 -5.28
C GLU A 149 2.84 3.89 -5.33
N ARG A 150 2.01 4.88 -5.63
CA ARG A 150 2.45 6.28 -5.71
C ARG A 150 2.37 7.00 -4.40
N ALA A 151 3.47 7.65 -4.05
CA ALA A 151 3.53 8.53 -2.91
C ALA A 151 3.25 9.99 -3.34
N LEU A 152 2.35 10.64 -2.62
CA LEU A 152 2.02 12.04 -2.81
C LEU A 152 2.39 12.82 -1.55
N PHE A 153 2.99 13.97 -1.76
CA PHE A 153 3.35 14.92 -0.71
C PHE A 153 2.83 16.30 -1.07
N TRP A 154 2.22 16.99 -0.10
CA TRP A 154 1.80 18.37 -0.29
C TRP A 154 1.86 19.14 1.02
N TYR A 155 1.90 20.44 0.93
CA TYR A 155 1.85 21.29 2.09
C TYR A 155 0.45 21.89 2.25
N GLU A 156 -0.12 21.72 3.43
CA GLU A 156 -1.27 22.48 3.89
C GLU A 156 -0.76 23.50 4.90
N LYS A 157 -0.61 24.77 4.47
CA LYS A 157 0.14 25.81 5.22
C LYS A 157 1.60 25.36 5.45
N ASP A 158 1.97 25.14 6.71
CA ASP A 158 3.32 24.72 7.11
C ASP A 158 3.39 23.21 7.44
N LEU A 159 2.31 22.49 7.26
CA LEU A 159 2.23 21.06 7.56
C LEU A 159 2.42 20.24 6.28
N LEU A 160 3.49 19.44 6.25
CA LEU A 160 3.69 18.47 5.19
C LEU A 160 2.75 17.28 5.40
N LEU A 161 1.94 16.98 4.43
CA LEU A 161 1.03 15.85 4.38
C LEU A 161 1.56 14.81 3.40
N LYS A 162 1.26 13.54 3.65
CA LYS A 162 1.63 12.45 2.75
C LYS A 162 0.55 11.38 2.67
N VAL A 163 0.42 10.79 1.46
CA VAL A 163 -0.37 9.59 1.22
C VAL A 163 0.38 8.70 0.23
N LYS A 164 0.26 7.40 0.40
CA LYS A 164 0.68 6.42 -0.60
C LYS A 164 -0.59 5.73 -1.08
N ALA A 165 -0.92 5.93 -2.33
CA ALA A 165 -2.12 5.38 -2.94
C ALA A 165 -1.79 4.05 -3.60
N ASP A 166 -2.65 3.04 -3.40
CA ASP A 166 -2.49 1.75 -4.07
C ASP A 166 -2.65 1.92 -5.58
N VAL A 167 -3.69 2.65 -6.02
CA VAL A 167 -3.87 3.00 -7.42
C VAL A 167 -4.38 4.44 -7.57
N LEU A 168 -3.82 5.17 -8.53
CA LEU A 168 -4.32 6.46 -9.00
C LEU A 168 -4.74 6.33 -10.45
N ARG A 169 -5.93 6.80 -10.80
CA ARG A 169 -6.42 6.77 -12.17
C ARG A 169 -7.26 8.00 -12.52
N TYR A 170 -7.29 8.33 -13.81
CA TYR A 170 -8.26 9.28 -14.32
C TYR A 170 -9.62 8.59 -14.55
N PRO A 171 -10.73 9.28 -14.30
CA PRO A 171 -12.03 8.74 -14.62
C PRO A 171 -12.16 8.55 -16.14
N LEU A 172 -12.61 7.36 -16.54
CA LEU A 172 -12.93 7.06 -17.95
C LEU A 172 -14.31 7.63 -18.36
N ASP A 173 -15.15 7.92 -17.39
CA ASP A 173 -16.48 8.46 -17.62
C ASP A 173 -16.38 9.96 -17.93
N PRO A 174 -16.81 10.41 -19.13
CA PRO A 174 -16.75 11.82 -19.51
C PRO A 174 -17.66 12.74 -18.67
N THR A 175 -18.51 12.19 -17.80
CA THR A 175 -19.30 12.97 -16.84
C THR A 175 -18.49 13.49 -15.66
N PHE A 176 -17.31 12.91 -15.41
CA PHE A 176 -16.38 13.45 -14.44
C PHE A 176 -15.58 14.61 -15.05
N ASP A 177 -15.24 15.59 -14.21
CA ASP A 177 -14.32 16.65 -14.60
C ASP A 177 -12.98 16.04 -15.06
N SER A 178 -12.47 16.51 -16.21
CA SER A 178 -11.18 16.08 -16.75
C SER A 178 -9.99 16.27 -15.79
N ASN A 179 -10.19 17.07 -14.75
CA ASN A 179 -9.18 17.30 -13.69
C ASN A 179 -9.38 16.40 -12.46
N SER A 180 -10.38 15.53 -12.47
CA SER A 180 -10.63 14.61 -11.37
C SER A 180 -9.63 13.45 -11.41
N ILE A 181 -9.22 12.98 -10.24
CA ILE A 181 -8.41 11.78 -10.05
C ILE A 181 -9.19 10.80 -9.18
N ILE A 182 -9.23 9.54 -9.59
CA ILE A 182 -9.78 8.46 -8.77
C ILE A 182 -8.63 7.85 -7.99
N LEU A 183 -8.74 7.88 -6.67
CA LEU A 183 -7.83 7.20 -5.75
C LEU A 183 -8.48 5.89 -5.32
N VAL A 184 -7.83 4.78 -5.59
CA VAL A 184 -8.26 3.45 -5.15
C VAL A 184 -7.34 2.99 -4.04
N ASP A 185 -7.91 2.51 -2.95
CA ASP A 185 -7.20 1.99 -1.79
C ASP A 185 -7.74 0.58 -1.49
N TYR A 186 -6.89 -0.44 -1.58
CA TYR A 186 -7.25 -1.82 -1.34
C TYR A 186 -7.15 -2.15 0.14
N LYS A 187 -8.23 -2.63 0.73
CA LYS A 187 -8.27 -3.03 2.15
C LYS A 187 -8.87 -4.41 2.33
N THR A 188 -8.18 -5.23 3.09
CA THR A 188 -8.74 -6.49 3.58
C THR A 188 -9.55 -6.27 4.85
N THR A 189 -10.70 -6.91 4.95
CA THR A 189 -11.55 -6.91 6.14
C THR A 189 -12.11 -8.31 6.39
N SER A 190 -12.33 -8.65 7.64
CA SER A 190 -13.05 -9.88 8.02
C SER A 190 -14.56 -9.74 7.90
N ASP A 191 -15.06 -8.51 7.80
CA ASP A 191 -16.49 -8.21 7.67
C ASP A 191 -16.66 -7.05 6.69
N CYS A 192 -17.33 -7.32 5.58
CA CYS A 192 -17.68 -6.33 4.55
C CYS A 192 -19.19 -5.98 4.58
N SER A 193 -19.90 -6.28 5.66
CA SER A 193 -21.28 -5.85 5.83
C SER A 193 -21.38 -4.34 5.98
N VAL A 194 -22.57 -3.79 5.65
CA VAL A 194 -22.83 -2.34 5.73
C VAL A 194 -22.67 -1.79 7.16
N TYR A 195 -22.62 -2.68 8.16
CA TYR A 195 -22.50 -2.35 9.58
C TYR A 195 -21.20 -2.84 10.21
N GLY A 196 -20.25 -3.36 9.40
CA GLY A 196 -18.92 -3.81 9.84
C GLY A 196 -17.92 -2.68 10.02
#